data_d97b816889b82d60537c3de4b1fa1ed4
#
_entry.id   d97b816889b82d60537c3de4b1fa1ed4
#
_cell.length_a   1.000
_cell.length_b   1.000
_cell.length_c   1.000
_cell.angle_alpha   90.00
_cell.angle_beta   90.00
_cell.angle_gamma   90.00
#
_symmetry.space_group_name_H-M   'P 1'
#
loop_
_entity.id
_entity.type
_entity.pdbx_description
1 polymer ?
#
loop_
_entity_poly.entity_id
_entity_poly.type
_entity_poly.pdbx_seq_one_letter_code
_entity_poly.pdbx_strand_id
1 'polypeptide(L)'
;FFYTKDRNSPKINQDMIPGSLKFLKRKDLGDILYSKILATKKVFQKKNIPFRSFFIKSKNEEVLGELFTYFILETILLARALKINPYDQPAVELIKIETKKLLKRS
;
A
#
# COMPACT_ATOMS: atom_id res chain seq x y z
N PHE A 1 0.91 5.72 2.06
CA PHE A 1 -0.04 4.85 2.76
C PHE A 1 -1.36 4.82 2.04
N PHE A 2 -1.90 3.62 1.78
CA PHE A 2 -3.27 3.43 1.31
C PHE A 2 -4.09 2.89 2.48
N TYR A 3 -5.25 3.47 2.75
CA TYR A 3 -6.08 3.02 3.87
C TYR A 3 -7.55 3.35 3.66
N THR A 4 -8.38 2.54 4.28
CA THR A 4 -9.83 2.72 4.33
C THR A 4 -10.31 2.49 5.76
N LYS A 5 -11.48 2.97 6.08
CA LYS A 5 -12.17 2.64 7.34
C LYS A 5 -13.23 1.58 7.02
N ASP A 6 -12.91 0.34 7.32
CA ASP A 6 -13.86 -0.77 7.15
C ASP A 6 -14.82 -0.83 8.34
N ARG A 7 -16.13 -0.83 8.07
CA ARG A 7 -17.17 -0.90 9.10
C ARG A 7 -17.74 -2.31 9.29
N ASN A 8 -17.41 -3.25 8.38
CA ASN A 8 -17.92 -4.62 8.38
C ASN A 8 -16.81 -5.66 8.59
N SER A 9 -15.81 -5.30 9.38
CA SER A 9 -14.70 -6.22 9.65
C SER A 9 -15.05 -7.20 10.79
N PRO A 10 -14.39 -8.38 10.82
CA PRO A 10 -14.60 -9.37 11.87
C PRO A 10 -14.32 -8.81 13.27
N LYS A 11 -15.16 -9.17 14.23
CA LYS A 11 -14.97 -8.81 15.64
C LYS A 11 -13.99 -9.78 16.29
N ILE A 12 -13.19 -9.26 17.23
CA ILE A 12 -12.30 -10.10 18.02
C ILE A 12 -13.12 -10.92 19.00
N ASN A 13 -12.85 -12.23 19.07
CA ASN A 13 -13.44 -13.10 20.09
C ASN A 13 -12.96 -12.66 21.48
N GLN A 14 -13.90 -12.24 22.33
CA GLN A 14 -13.60 -11.65 23.62
C GLN A 14 -13.05 -12.66 24.64
N ASP A 15 -13.39 -13.95 24.49
CA ASP A 15 -13.00 -15.01 25.39
C ASP A 15 -11.52 -15.41 25.26
N MET A 16 -10.91 -15.06 24.13
CA MET A 16 -9.50 -15.36 23.82
C MET A 16 -8.53 -14.20 24.10
N ILE A 17 -9.01 -13.08 24.66
CA ILE A 17 -8.16 -11.91 24.88
C ILE A 17 -7.44 -12.00 26.23
N PRO A 18 -6.10 -12.12 26.26
CA PRO A 18 -5.31 -12.06 27.49
C PRO A 18 -5.56 -10.76 28.26
N GLY A 19 -5.36 -10.80 29.58
CA GLY A 19 -5.58 -9.64 30.45
C GLY A 19 -4.80 -8.38 30.06
N SER A 20 -3.60 -8.53 29.50
CA SER A 20 -2.75 -7.45 28.97
C SER A 20 -3.32 -6.75 27.74
N LEU A 21 -4.25 -7.40 27.01
CA LEU A 21 -4.85 -6.89 25.78
C LEU A 21 -6.31 -6.46 25.95
N LYS A 22 -6.75 -6.18 27.18
CA LYS A 22 -8.13 -5.77 27.48
C LYS A 22 -8.61 -4.54 26.69
N PHE A 23 -7.70 -3.68 26.23
CA PHE A 23 -8.02 -2.51 25.40
C PHE A 23 -8.56 -2.88 24.00
N LEU A 24 -8.38 -4.15 23.56
CA LEU A 24 -8.93 -4.68 22.32
C LEU A 24 -10.38 -5.15 22.43
N LYS A 25 -10.92 -5.26 23.66
CA LYS A 25 -12.32 -5.65 23.87
C LYS A 25 -13.25 -4.72 23.08
N ARG A 26 -14.27 -5.30 22.45
CA ARG A 26 -15.27 -4.62 21.63
C ARG A 26 -14.73 -3.91 20.38
N LYS A 27 -13.46 -4.11 20.03
CA LYS A 27 -12.88 -3.62 18.78
C LYS A 27 -13.03 -4.68 17.70
N ASP A 28 -13.24 -4.24 16.49
CA ASP A 28 -13.12 -5.08 15.31
C ASP A 28 -11.74 -4.95 14.66
N LEU A 29 -11.43 -5.82 13.73
CA LEU A 29 -10.13 -5.82 13.04
C LEU A 29 -9.92 -4.52 12.24
N GLY A 30 -10.97 -3.94 11.66
CA GLY A 30 -10.90 -2.68 10.94
C GLY A 30 -10.53 -1.51 11.85
N ASP A 31 -11.08 -1.44 13.06
CA ASP A 31 -10.73 -0.43 14.05
C ASP A 31 -9.25 -0.50 14.43
N ILE A 32 -8.73 -1.72 14.61
CA ILE A 32 -7.32 -1.93 14.97
C ILE A 32 -6.40 -1.50 13.82
N LEU A 33 -6.69 -1.94 12.60
CA LEU A 33 -5.92 -1.55 11.42
C LEU A 33 -5.96 -0.04 11.18
N TYR A 34 -7.13 0.58 11.33
CA TYR A 34 -7.28 2.02 11.17
C TYR A 34 -6.51 2.79 12.25
N SER A 35 -6.56 2.34 13.51
CA SER A 35 -5.79 2.94 14.61
C SER A 35 -4.28 2.79 14.40
N LYS A 36 -3.83 1.64 13.87
CA LYS A 36 -2.42 1.39 13.54
C LYS A 36 -1.91 2.36 12.47
N ILE A 37 -2.67 2.59 11.40
CA ILE A 37 -2.24 3.52 10.35
C ILE A 37 -2.17 4.97 10.87
N LEU A 38 -3.13 5.39 11.71
CA LEU A 38 -3.10 6.71 12.32
C LEU A 38 -1.90 6.88 13.25
N ALA A 39 -1.58 5.86 14.06
CA ALA A 39 -0.40 5.87 14.92
C ALA A 39 0.90 5.96 14.10
N THR A 40 1.01 5.19 13.02
CA THR A 40 2.16 5.23 12.11
C THR A 40 2.35 6.62 11.51
N LYS A 41 1.27 7.26 11.03
CA LYS A 41 1.32 8.63 10.50
C LYS A 41 1.83 9.62 11.54
N LYS A 42 1.33 9.53 12.79
CA LYS A 42 1.81 10.39 13.89
C LYS A 42 3.30 10.20 14.17
N VAL A 43 3.79 8.96 14.14
CA VAL A 43 5.23 8.68 14.33
C VAL A 43 6.07 9.27 13.20
N PHE A 44 5.63 9.13 11.95
CA PHE A 44 6.33 9.70 10.79
C PHE A 44 6.38 11.23 10.87
N GLN A 45 5.26 11.88 11.27
CA GLN A 45 5.24 13.33 11.49
C GLN A 45 6.24 13.76 12.59
N LYS A 46 6.26 13.05 13.72
CA LYS A 46 7.20 13.36 14.82
C LYS A 46 8.66 13.21 14.41
N LYS A 47 8.95 12.28 13.51
CA LYS A 47 10.30 12.00 13.01
C LYS A 47 10.67 12.80 11.75
N ASN A 48 9.81 13.69 11.30
CA ASN A 48 9.97 14.45 10.05
C ASN A 48 10.22 13.55 8.82
N ILE A 49 9.64 12.33 8.80
CA ILE A 49 9.72 11.45 7.65
C ILE A 49 8.61 11.83 6.67
N PRO A 50 8.95 12.25 5.44
CA PRO A 50 7.94 12.61 4.45
C PRO A 50 7.13 11.39 4.03
N PHE A 51 5.81 11.57 3.90
CA PHE A 51 4.92 10.52 3.42
C PHE A 51 3.71 11.10 2.71
N ARG A 52 3.11 10.30 1.83
CA ARG A 52 1.78 10.56 1.25
C ARG A 52 0.79 9.53 1.73
N SER A 53 -0.47 9.92 1.84
CA SER A 53 -1.54 9.02 2.23
C SER A 53 -2.79 9.23 1.39
N PHE A 54 -3.38 8.13 0.95
CA PHE A 54 -4.59 8.08 0.14
C PHE A 54 -5.68 7.39 0.96
N PHE A 55 -6.74 8.13 1.26
CA PHE A 55 -7.89 7.58 1.91
C PHE A 55 -8.87 7.04 0.88
N ILE A 56 -9.11 5.74 0.90
CA ILE A 56 -10.02 5.04 -0.01
C ILE A 56 -11.41 5.01 0.63
N LYS A 57 -12.34 5.76 0.07
CA LYS A 57 -13.72 5.86 0.61
C LYS A 57 -14.52 4.59 0.35
N SER A 58 -14.39 4.02 -0.83
CA SER A 58 -15.07 2.80 -1.26
C SER A 58 -14.10 1.84 -1.95
N LYS A 59 -14.30 0.54 -1.74
CA LYS A 59 -13.49 -0.52 -2.34
C LYS A 59 -14.27 -1.06 -3.54
N ASN A 60 -14.13 -0.41 -4.68
CA ASN A 60 -14.75 -0.80 -5.94
C ASN A 60 -13.77 -0.65 -7.10
N GLU A 61 -14.15 -1.13 -8.24
CA GLU A 61 -13.33 -1.16 -9.46
C GLU A 61 -13.06 0.23 -9.99
N GLU A 62 -14.01 1.16 -9.85
CA GLU A 62 -13.88 2.55 -10.27
C GLU A 62 -12.75 3.26 -9.53
N VAL A 63 -12.75 3.20 -8.18
CA VAL A 63 -11.69 3.80 -7.35
C VAL A 63 -10.33 3.15 -7.61
N LEU A 64 -10.31 1.84 -7.90
CA LEU A 64 -9.09 1.14 -8.29
C LEU A 64 -8.56 1.65 -9.64
N GLY A 65 -9.44 1.85 -10.62
CA GLY A 65 -9.11 2.42 -11.92
C GLY A 65 -8.57 3.85 -11.81
N GLU A 66 -9.21 4.71 -11.01
CA GLU A 66 -8.72 6.06 -10.70
C GLU A 66 -7.32 6.03 -10.11
N LEU A 67 -7.07 5.13 -9.16
CA LEU A 67 -5.78 4.98 -8.50
C LEU A 67 -4.67 4.56 -9.49
N PHE A 68 -4.93 3.58 -10.35
CA PHE A 68 -3.99 3.17 -11.39
C PHE A 68 -3.71 4.31 -12.36
N THR A 69 -4.74 5.00 -12.82
CA THR A 69 -4.59 6.16 -13.72
C THR A 69 -3.75 7.25 -13.08
N TYR A 70 -3.99 7.55 -11.80
CA TYR A 70 -3.19 8.52 -11.05
C TYR A 70 -1.69 8.16 -11.07
N PHE A 71 -1.32 6.91 -10.76
CA PHE A 71 0.09 6.51 -10.72
C PHE A 71 0.73 6.42 -12.09
N ILE A 72 -0.02 6.02 -13.12
CA ILE A 72 0.47 6.05 -14.50
C ILE A 72 0.80 7.48 -14.92
N LEU A 73 -0.12 8.41 -14.68
CA LEU A 73 0.11 9.84 -15.02
C LEU A 73 1.25 10.43 -14.19
N GLU A 74 1.32 10.15 -12.89
CA GLU A 74 2.43 10.60 -12.04
C GLU A 74 3.77 10.10 -12.57
N THR A 75 3.86 8.82 -12.95
CA THR A 75 5.08 8.23 -13.52
C THR A 75 5.50 8.92 -14.81
N ILE A 76 4.55 9.17 -15.72
CA ILE A 76 4.83 9.85 -17.00
C ILE A 76 5.31 11.29 -16.76
N LEU A 77 4.64 12.03 -15.88
CA LEU A 77 5.00 13.41 -15.55
C LEU A 77 6.37 13.48 -14.88
N LEU A 78 6.64 12.59 -13.93
CA LEU A 78 7.93 12.53 -13.25
C LEU A 78 9.06 12.16 -14.21
N ALA A 79 8.85 11.19 -15.09
CA ALA A 79 9.83 10.82 -16.10
C ALA A 79 10.13 11.98 -17.07
N ARG A 80 9.11 12.75 -17.47
CA ARG A 80 9.30 13.97 -18.25
C ARG A 80 10.14 15.01 -17.50
N ALA A 81 9.85 15.23 -16.22
CA ALA A 81 10.61 16.16 -15.38
C ALA A 81 12.07 15.75 -15.25
N LEU A 82 12.33 14.45 -15.14
CA LEU A 82 13.67 13.87 -15.05
C LEU A 82 14.34 13.64 -16.42
N LYS A 83 13.66 13.93 -17.53
CA LYS A 83 14.12 13.71 -18.91
C LYS A 83 14.49 12.25 -19.20
N ILE A 84 13.74 11.30 -18.65
CA ILE A 84 13.88 9.86 -18.88
C ILE A 84 12.66 9.30 -19.61
N ASN A 85 12.85 8.16 -20.31
CA ASN A 85 11.74 7.49 -20.98
C ASN A 85 10.90 6.68 -19.98
N PRO A 86 9.61 6.98 -19.74
CA PRO A 86 8.76 6.23 -18.81
C PRO A 86 8.38 4.84 -19.30
N TYR A 87 8.57 4.54 -20.58
CA TYR A 87 8.16 3.28 -21.22
C TYR A 87 9.30 2.29 -21.34
N ASP A 88 10.52 2.68 -20.99
CA ASP A 88 11.71 1.84 -21.07
C ASP A 88 12.04 1.24 -19.69
N GLN A 89 12.27 -0.08 -19.68
CA GLN A 89 12.62 -0.82 -18.47
C GLN A 89 13.87 -1.69 -18.70
N PRO A 90 15.05 -1.08 -18.90
CA PRO A 90 16.26 -1.82 -19.27
C PRO A 90 16.64 -2.88 -18.25
N ALA A 91 16.40 -2.68 -16.95
CA ALA A 91 16.66 -3.68 -15.92
C ALA A 91 15.79 -4.94 -16.08
N VAL A 92 14.53 -4.79 -16.46
CA VAL A 92 13.61 -5.92 -16.71
C VAL A 92 14.02 -6.68 -17.96
N GLU A 93 14.42 -5.99 -19.03
CA GLU A 93 14.90 -6.62 -20.26
C GLU A 93 16.19 -7.43 -20.03
N LEU A 94 17.11 -6.94 -19.21
CA LEU A 94 18.31 -7.70 -18.84
C LEU A 94 17.96 -9.02 -18.13
N ILE A 95 17.01 -8.98 -17.19
CA ILE A 95 16.53 -10.20 -16.49
C ILE A 95 15.95 -11.21 -17.49
N LYS A 96 15.11 -10.74 -18.43
CA LYS A 96 14.54 -11.62 -19.47
C LYS A 96 15.62 -12.26 -20.36
N ILE A 97 16.63 -11.49 -20.75
CA ILE A 97 17.76 -11.98 -21.56
C ILE A 97 18.51 -13.07 -20.80
N GLU A 98 18.86 -12.82 -19.54
CA GLU A 98 19.60 -13.80 -18.73
C GLU A 98 18.77 -15.07 -18.45
N THR A 99 17.49 -14.93 -18.15
CA THR A 99 16.56 -16.06 -18.01
C THR A 99 16.55 -16.92 -19.26
N LYS A 100 16.44 -16.30 -20.45
CA LYS A 100 16.47 -17.02 -21.73
C LYS A 100 17.78 -17.74 -21.97
N LYS A 101 18.94 -17.15 -21.56
CA LYS A 101 20.24 -17.82 -21.66
C LYS A 101 20.31 -19.06 -20.77
N LEU A 102 19.83 -18.98 -19.54
CA LEU A 102 19.83 -20.09 -18.60
C LEU A 102 18.96 -21.26 -19.10
N LEU A 103 17.76 -20.96 -19.60
CA LEU A 103 16.83 -21.97 -20.15
C LEU A 103 17.36 -22.65 -21.42
N LYS A 104 18.26 -22.01 -22.17
CA LYS A 104 18.89 -22.64 -23.36
C LYS A 104 20.08 -23.53 -23.02
N ARG A 105 20.62 -23.44 -21.81
CA ARG A 105 21.77 -24.24 -21.35
C ARG A 105 21.35 -25.52 -20.60
N SER A 106 20.07 -25.61 -20.21
CA SER A 106 19.45 -26.80 -19.64
C SER A 106 18.79 -27.68 -20.70
#